data_82061b01f3e6c4c85a49c34de0a8d3db
#
_entry.id   82061b01f3e6c4c85a49c34de0a8d3db
#
_cell.length_a   1.000
_cell.length_b   1.000
_cell.length_c   1.000
_cell.angle_alpha   90.00
_cell.angle_beta   90.00
_cell.angle_gamma   90.00
#
_symmetry.space_group_name_H-M   'P 1'
#
loop_
_entity.id
_entity.type
_entity.pdbx_description
1 polymer ?
#
loop_
_entity_poly.entity_id
_entity_poly.type
_entity_poly.pdbx_seq_one_letter_code
_entity_poly.pdbx_strand_id
1 'polypeptide(L)'
;MSFRCRWFEYLAYRPLLQKYFIEDPGMRHETAPKPRLTDKDYHMNYLSEDVSIEQRLKWAEKKYFVTTEEEPLFDAADILRFGKDLIVQHGFTTNLKGIDWLTRHFPDHRVH
;
A
#
# COMPACT_ATOMS: atom_id res chain seq x y z
N MET A 1 -2.36 3.57 1.30
CA MET A 1 -3.34 3.62 0.20
C MET A 1 -2.66 4.00 -1.11
N SER A 2 -2.95 3.27 -2.16
CA SER A 2 -2.22 3.34 -3.42
C SER A 2 -3.02 4.01 -4.56
N PHE A 3 -4.28 4.33 -4.35
CA PHE A 3 -5.12 4.99 -5.35
C PHE A 3 -5.56 6.37 -4.90
N ARG A 4 -5.46 7.34 -5.81
CA ARG A 4 -5.84 8.75 -5.57
C ARG A 4 -7.28 8.89 -5.09
N CYS A 5 -8.19 8.14 -5.66
CA CYS A 5 -9.61 8.21 -5.30
C CYS A 5 -9.93 7.73 -3.87
N ARG A 6 -9.03 6.95 -3.26
CA ARG A 6 -9.17 6.44 -1.89
C ARG A 6 -8.31 7.16 -0.87
N TRP A 7 -7.48 8.10 -1.29
CA TRP A 7 -6.52 8.74 -0.37
C TRP A 7 -7.19 9.45 0.81
N PHE A 8 -8.36 10.03 0.62
CA PHE A 8 -9.10 10.72 1.68
C PHE A 8 -9.52 9.81 2.84
N GLU A 9 -9.57 8.50 2.64
CA GLU A 9 -10.04 7.55 3.67
C GLU A 9 -9.20 7.61 4.94
N TYR A 10 -7.91 7.92 4.86
CA TYR A 10 -7.06 8.04 6.03
C TYR A 10 -7.49 9.18 6.95
N LEU A 11 -8.11 10.22 6.40
CA LEU A 11 -8.61 11.37 7.17
C LEU A 11 -9.75 10.97 8.12
N ALA A 12 -10.52 9.95 7.78
CA ALA A 12 -11.59 9.45 8.62
C ALA A 12 -11.08 8.83 9.93
N TYR A 13 -9.91 8.20 9.88
CA TYR A 13 -9.30 7.53 11.04
C TYR A 13 -8.36 8.41 11.84
N ARG A 14 -7.86 9.48 11.24
CA ARG A 14 -6.84 10.35 11.85
C ARG A 14 -7.27 10.93 13.20
N PRO A 15 -8.47 11.52 13.36
CA PRO A 15 -8.89 12.06 14.65
C PRO A 15 -8.99 10.99 15.74
N LEU A 16 -9.48 9.81 15.40
CA LEU A 16 -9.61 8.68 16.32
C LEU A 16 -8.24 8.19 16.80
N LEU A 17 -7.30 8.00 15.88
CA LEU A 17 -5.95 7.54 16.20
C LEU A 17 -5.20 8.59 17.03
N GLN A 18 -5.36 9.87 16.72
CA GLN A 18 -4.79 10.97 17.51
C GLN A 18 -5.34 10.99 18.93
N LYS A 19 -6.64 10.76 19.10
CA LYS A 19 -7.27 10.69 20.42
C LYS A 19 -6.65 9.56 21.25
N TYR A 20 -6.58 8.36 20.71
CA TYR A 20 -5.98 7.22 21.42
C TYR A 20 -4.50 7.42 21.74
N PHE A 21 -3.76 8.05 20.85
CA PHE A 21 -2.35 8.36 21.08
C PHE A 21 -2.16 9.33 22.28
N ILE A 22 -3.06 10.28 22.44
CA ILE A 22 -3.04 11.23 23.58
C ILE A 22 -3.46 10.52 24.89
N GLU A 23 -4.47 9.66 24.84
CA GLU A 23 -5.03 8.97 26.02
C GLU A 23 -4.16 7.80 26.52
N ASP A 24 -3.41 7.15 25.62
CA ASP A 24 -2.57 6.01 25.95
C ASP A 24 -1.08 6.31 25.70
N PRO A 25 -0.30 6.60 26.75
CA PRO A 25 1.13 6.88 26.60
C PRO A 25 1.95 5.67 26.11
N GLY A 26 1.41 4.46 26.17
CA GLY A 26 2.03 3.25 25.63
C GLY A 26 1.76 3.04 24.15
N MET A 27 0.85 3.80 23.55
CA MET A 27 0.53 3.70 22.13
C MET A 27 1.59 4.40 21.27
N ARG A 28 2.09 3.69 20.26
CA ARG A 28 2.92 4.27 19.21
C ARG A 28 2.06 4.52 17.97
N HIS A 29 2.05 5.76 17.52
CA HIS A 29 1.35 6.17 16.30
C HIS A 29 2.30 6.94 15.40
N GLU A 30 2.48 6.43 14.18
CA GLU A 30 3.28 7.04 13.13
C GLU A 30 2.48 7.08 11.84
N THR A 31 2.72 8.09 11.02
CA THR A 31 2.12 8.20 9.69
C THR A 31 3.19 7.91 8.64
N ALA A 32 2.91 6.96 7.76
CA ALA A 32 3.77 6.71 6.60
C ALA A 32 3.83 7.96 5.70
N PRO A 33 4.95 8.19 4.99
CA PRO A 33 5.04 9.29 4.02
C PRO A 33 3.92 9.22 2.99
N LYS A 34 3.31 10.37 2.70
CA LYS A 34 2.25 10.46 1.69
C LYS A 34 2.86 10.26 0.31
N PRO A 35 2.39 9.28 -0.50
CA PRO A 35 2.83 9.14 -1.88
C PRO A 35 2.30 10.29 -2.74
N ARG A 36 3.00 10.59 -3.82
CA ARG A 36 2.60 11.67 -4.77
C ARG A 36 1.39 11.28 -5.60
N LEU A 37 1.26 10.00 -5.94
CA LEU A 37 0.18 9.43 -6.73
C LEU A 37 0.01 10.15 -8.08
N THR A 38 1.11 10.32 -8.80
CA THR A 38 1.14 10.89 -10.15
C THR A 38 0.76 9.84 -11.19
N ASP A 39 0.61 10.25 -12.45
CA ASP A 39 0.33 9.31 -13.53
C ASP A 39 1.47 8.30 -13.76
N LYS A 40 2.69 8.63 -13.33
CA LYS A 40 3.84 7.71 -13.38
C LYS A 40 3.72 6.54 -12.41
N ASP A 41 2.89 6.65 -11.38
CA ASP A 41 2.62 5.57 -10.42
C ASP A 41 1.75 4.47 -11.01
N TYR A 42 1.17 4.67 -12.19
CA TYR A 42 0.23 3.75 -12.80
C TYR A 42 0.59 3.37 -14.24
N HIS A 43 0.37 2.10 -14.58
CA HIS A 43 0.32 1.66 -15.96
C HIS A 43 -1.05 2.04 -16.53
N MET A 44 -1.10 3.15 -17.27
CA MET A 44 -2.36 3.76 -17.73
C MET A 44 -3.17 2.88 -18.69
N ASN A 45 -2.53 1.90 -19.34
CA ASN A 45 -3.22 0.91 -20.16
C ASN A 45 -4.20 0.03 -19.38
N TYR A 46 -4.00 -0.15 -18.07
CA TYR A 46 -4.99 -0.83 -17.21
C TYR A 46 -6.32 -0.09 -17.12
N LEU A 47 -6.31 1.22 -17.32
CA LEU A 47 -7.49 2.09 -17.20
C LEU A 47 -8.26 2.21 -18.51
N SER A 48 -7.72 1.68 -19.62
CA SER A 48 -8.40 1.71 -20.91
C SER A 48 -9.64 0.83 -20.90
N GLU A 49 -10.75 1.36 -21.41
CA GLU A 49 -12.01 0.63 -21.55
C GLU A 49 -11.90 -0.51 -22.57
N ASP A 50 -10.96 -0.42 -23.51
CA ASP A 50 -10.74 -1.41 -24.56
C ASP A 50 -10.06 -2.69 -24.05
N VAL A 51 -9.53 -2.66 -22.84
CA VAL A 51 -8.81 -3.80 -22.24
C VAL A 51 -9.79 -4.71 -21.49
N SER A 52 -9.87 -5.97 -21.92
CA SER A 52 -10.72 -6.97 -21.28
C SER A 52 -10.20 -7.37 -19.87
N ILE A 53 -11.12 -7.89 -19.05
CA ILE A 53 -10.77 -8.43 -17.74
C ILE A 53 -9.77 -9.60 -17.89
N GLU A 54 -9.96 -10.44 -18.90
CA GLU A 54 -9.05 -11.57 -19.20
C GLU A 54 -7.63 -11.11 -19.48
N GLN A 55 -7.48 -10.01 -20.24
CA GLN A 55 -6.17 -9.43 -20.51
C GLN A 55 -5.51 -8.88 -19.23
N ARG A 56 -6.28 -8.24 -18.36
CA ARG A 56 -5.79 -7.75 -17.06
C ARG A 56 -5.35 -8.89 -16.15
N LEU A 57 -6.08 -10.00 -16.14
CA LEU A 57 -5.69 -11.21 -15.40
C LEU A 57 -4.38 -11.82 -15.93
N LYS A 58 -4.22 -11.90 -17.26
CA LYS A 58 -2.95 -12.37 -17.87
C LYS A 58 -1.77 -11.48 -17.50
N TRP A 59 -1.97 -10.17 -17.44
CA TRP A 59 -0.93 -9.24 -16.97
C TRP A 59 -0.59 -9.48 -15.50
N ALA A 60 -1.61 -9.69 -14.66
CA ALA A 60 -1.41 -9.98 -13.24
C ALA A 60 -0.64 -11.29 -13.00
N GLU A 61 -0.89 -12.34 -13.78
CA GLU A 61 -0.15 -13.61 -13.74
C GLU A 61 1.34 -13.39 -14.04
N LYS A 62 1.67 -12.45 -14.90
CA LYS A 62 3.05 -12.04 -15.23
C LYS A 62 3.60 -11.01 -14.25
N LYS A 63 2.88 -10.71 -13.16
CA LYS A 63 3.22 -9.67 -12.18
C LYS A 63 3.33 -8.26 -12.78
N TYR A 64 2.64 -8.01 -13.87
CA TYR A 64 2.44 -6.69 -14.44
C TYR A 64 1.15 -6.12 -13.87
N PHE A 65 1.27 -5.29 -12.84
CA PHE A 65 0.14 -4.70 -12.11
C PHE A 65 -0.12 -3.27 -12.55
N VAL A 66 -1.25 -2.71 -12.09
CA VAL A 66 -1.62 -1.34 -12.40
C VAL A 66 -0.65 -0.33 -11.78
N THR A 67 -0.13 -0.60 -10.59
CA THR A 67 0.88 0.25 -9.95
C THR A 67 2.27 -0.03 -10.48
N THR A 68 3.04 1.03 -10.70
CA THR A 68 4.45 0.96 -11.10
C THR A 68 5.36 0.95 -9.89
N GLU A 69 6.67 0.88 -10.12
CA GLU A 69 7.70 1.01 -9.07
C GLU A 69 8.27 2.45 -8.99
N GLU A 70 7.49 3.47 -9.35
CA GLU A 70 7.93 4.88 -9.30
C GLU A 70 8.24 5.33 -7.87
N GLU A 71 7.37 5.01 -6.93
CA GLU A 71 7.52 5.32 -5.51
C GLU A 71 6.98 4.17 -4.64
N PRO A 72 7.34 4.12 -3.32
CA PRO A 72 6.79 3.12 -2.42
C PRO A 72 5.27 3.26 -2.27
N LEU A 73 4.54 2.21 -2.61
CA LEU A 73 3.09 2.12 -2.47
C LEU A 73 2.73 0.84 -1.73
N PHE A 74 1.86 0.95 -0.74
CA PHE A 74 1.28 -0.20 -0.06
C PHE A 74 -0.09 0.12 0.50
N ASP A 75 -0.90 -0.91 0.67
CA ASP A 75 -2.20 -0.83 1.33
C ASP A 75 -2.22 -1.79 2.52
N ALA A 76 -2.83 -1.36 3.62
CA ALA A 76 -2.93 -2.17 4.83
C ALA A 76 -3.72 -3.48 4.61
N ALA A 77 -4.63 -3.50 3.63
CA ALA A 77 -5.38 -4.70 3.26
C ALA A 77 -4.50 -5.81 2.68
N ASP A 78 -3.32 -5.47 2.16
CA ASP A 78 -2.36 -6.43 1.61
C ASP A 78 -1.39 -6.97 2.68
N ILE A 79 -1.56 -6.58 3.94
CA ILE A 79 -0.62 -6.91 5.02
C ILE A 79 -1.32 -7.72 6.10
N LEU A 80 -0.81 -8.91 6.37
CA LEU A 80 -1.21 -9.75 7.51
C LEU A 80 -0.10 -9.77 8.54
N ARG A 81 -0.47 -9.62 9.82
CA ARG A 81 0.48 -9.66 10.92
C ARG A 81 0.27 -10.89 11.79
N PHE A 82 1.35 -11.62 12.02
CA PHE A 82 1.43 -12.73 12.97
C PHE A 82 2.60 -12.50 13.93
N GLY A 83 2.32 -11.86 15.07
CA GLY A 83 3.37 -11.48 16.02
C GLY A 83 4.39 -10.53 15.38
N LYS A 84 5.60 -11.02 15.14
CA LYS A 84 6.68 -10.29 14.45
C LYS A 84 6.82 -10.62 12.96
N ASP A 85 5.93 -11.43 12.42
CA ASP A 85 5.90 -11.73 10.99
C ASP A 85 4.86 -10.87 10.29
N LEU A 86 5.27 -10.21 9.22
CA LEU A 86 4.42 -9.47 8.31
C LEU A 86 4.40 -10.21 6.97
N ILE A 87 3.25 -10.71 6.58
CA ILE A 87 3.03 -11.30 5.26
C ILE A 87 2.43 -10.23 4.38
N VAL A 88 3.13 -9.87 3.32
CA VAL A 88 2.74 -8.77 2.43
C VAL A 88 2.51 -9.30 1.02
N GLN A 89 1.34 -9.03 0.48
CA GLN A 89 1.01 -9.42 -0.89
C GLN A 89 1.50 -8.36 -1.88
N HIS A 90 2.39 -8.75 -2.79
CA HIS A 90 2.69 -7.95 -3.98
C HIS A 90 1.53 -8.04 -4.96
N GLY A 91 0.96 -6.93 -5.37
CA GLY A 91 -0.23 -6.92 -6.22
C GLY A 91 -0.60 -5.54 -6.77
N PHE A 92 -1.90 -5.33 -6.95
CA PHE A 92 -2.43 -4.10 -7.55
C PHE A 92 -2.21 -2.85 -6.70
N THR A 93 -2.17 -3.00 -5.38
CA THR A 93 -2.13 -1.90 -4.42
C THR A 93 -0.83 -1.80 -3.64
N THR A 94 0.00 -2.83 -3.69
CA THR A 94 1.29 -2.87 -3.00
C THR A 94 2.38 -3.27 -3.97
N ASN A 95 3.35 -2.39 -4.16
CA ASN A 95 4.50 -2.62 -5.04
C ASN A 95 5.74 -3.09 -4.25
N LEU A 96 6.80 -3.50 -4.96
CA LEU A 96 8.03 -3.99 -4.35
C LEU A 96 8.75 -2.91 -3.54
N LYS A 97 8.72 -1.67 -3.98
CA LYS A 97 9.26 -0.54 -3.20
C LYS A 97 8.52 -0.34 -1.89
N GLY A 98 7.21 -0.55 -1.86
CA GLY A 98 6.41 -0.51 -0.65
C GLY A 98 6.79 -1.62 0.34
N ILE A 99 6.99 -2.84 -0.17
CA ILE A 99 7.47 -3.98 0.64
C ILE A 99 8.86 -3.70 1.22
N ASP A 100 9.76 -3.17 0.41
CA ASP A 100 11.11 -2.79 0.83
C ASP A 100 11.09 -1.68 1.89
N TRP A 101 10.22 -0.69 1.72
CA TRP A 101 10.02 0.35 2.73
C TRP A 101 9.55 -0.22 4.07
N LEU A 102 8.57 -1.14 4.07
CA LEU A 102 8.09 -1.82 5.27
C LEU A 102 9.20 -2.61 5.96
N THR A 103 10.02 -3.31 5.19
CA THR A 103 11.16 -4.09 5.70
C THR A 103 12.16 -3.21 6.44
N ARG A 104 12.46 -2.04 5.90
CA ARG A 104 13.40 -1.09 6.52
C ARG A 104 12.80 -0.36 7.72
N HIS A 105 11.50 -0.04 7.65
CA HIS A 105 10.81 0.71 8.69
C HIS A 105 10.55 -0.13 9.94
N PHE A 106 10.36 -1.44 9.77
CA PHE A 106 10.12 -2.39 10.86
C PHE A 106 11.26 -3.42 10.99
N PRO A 107 12.47 -2.98 11.42
CA PRO A 107 13.64 -3.86 11.44
C PRO A 107 13.50 -5.03 12.43
N ASP A 108 12.60 -4.91 13.42
CA ASP A 108 12.31 -5.98 14.40
C ASP A 108 11.26 -6.98 13.91
N HIS A 109 10.75 -6.82 12.70
CA HIS A 109 9.77 -7.69 12.07
C HIS A 109 10.38 -8.38 10.85
N ARG A 110 9.90 -9.60 10.60
CA ARG A 110 10.24 -10.34 9.37
C ARG A 110 9.16 -10.06 8.33
N VAL A 111 9.55 -9.55 7.18
CA VAL A 111 8.63 -9.28 6.06
C VAL A 111 8.78 -10.40 5.03
N HIS A 112 7.66 -11.01 4.68
CA HIS A 112 7.58 -12.14 3.74
C HIS A 112 6.74 -11.80 2.53
#